data_a940ba92289e40d834959a4c3dd05962
#
_entry.id   a940ba92289e40d834959a4c3dd05962
#
_cell.length_a   1.000
_cell.length_b   1.000
_cell.length_c   1.000
_cell.angle_alpha   90.00
_cell.angle_beta   90.00
_cell.angle_gamma   90.00
#
_symmetry.space_group_name_H-M   'P 1'
#
loop_
_entity.id
_entity.type
_entity.pdbx_description
1 polymer ?
#
loop_
_entity_poly.entity_id
_entity_poly.type
_entity_poly.pdbx_seq_one_letter_code
_entity_poly.pdbx_strand_id
1 'polypeptide(L)'
;MARTAPRADGMTWTDPACPVARTLDLVGDRWSLLIIRDAMDGARAFTDFQHRTGIARNILTDRLRRLIERGILERQTAPTGRRQNYVLTDAGRDLFAVIVATRQWGERHAFAPAETHSVLVDESGVPLPELRPTDAQGRPVDVDTTSVLHER
;
A
#
# COMPACT_ATOMS: atom_id res chain seq x y z
N MET A 1 15.86 14.99 2.52
CA MET A 1 15.70 13.93 3.52
C MET A 1 15.99 12.59 2.87
N ALA A 2 16.93 11.84 3.39
CA ALA A 2 17.20 10.49 2.89
C ALA A 2 15.98 9.61 3.22
N ARG A 3 15.31 9.09 2.20
CA ARG A 3 14.27 8.08 2.38
C ARG A 3 14.94 6.83 2.98
N THR A 4 14.56 6.47 4.19
CA THR A 4 15.00 5.22 4.78
C THR A 4 14.42 4.09 3.93
N ALA A 5 15.28 3.33 3.27
CA ALA A 5 14.85 2.16 2.50
C ALA A 5 14.12 1.17 3.43
N PRO A 6 13.06 0.51 2.97
CA PRO A 6 12.46 -0.58 3.72
C PRO A 6 13.55 -1.60 4.07
N ARG A 7 13.53 -2.08 5.31
CA ARG A 7 14.49 -3.10 5.77
C ARG A 7 14.22 -4.41 5.04
N ALA A 8 15.11 -4.74 4.15
CA ALA A 8 15.06 -5.97 3.36
C ALA A 8 16.23 -6.90 3.68
N ASP A 9 16.82 -6.73 4.87
CA ASP A 9 17.98 -7.49 5.30
C ASP A 9 17.65 -8.99 5.32
N GLY A 10 18.40 -9.77 4.55
CA GLY A 10 18.22 -11.22 4.45
C GLY A 10 17.09 -11.70 3.51
N MET A 11 16.42 -10.82 2.79
CA MET A 11 15.45 -11.25 1.78
C MET A 11 16.12 -11.73 0.50
N THR A 12 15.64 -12.86 -0.02
CA THR A 12 15.96 -13.29 -1.38
C THR A 12 14.95 -12.65 -2.34
N TRP A 13 15.43 -11.83 -3.26
CA TRP A 13 14.58 -11.14 -4.23
C TRP A 13 14.24 -12.05 -5.42
N THR A 14 12.97 -12.03 -5.84
CA THR A 14 12.50 -12.73 -7.05
C THR A 14 13.23 -12.23 -8.29
N ASP A 15 13.36 -10.91 -8.42
CA ASP A 15 14.19 -10.24 -9.42
C ASP A 15 14.90 -9.05 -8.77
N PRO A 16 16.20 -9.18 -8.47
CA PRO A 16 16.94 -8.14 -7.75
C PRO A 16 17.05 -6.80 -8.48
N ALA A 17 16.93 -6.78 -9.80
CA ALA A 17 17.04 -5.58 -10.61
C ALA A 17 15.70 -4.90 -10.91
N CYS A 18 14.59 -5.58 -10.64
CA CYS A 18 13.26 -5.09 -10.97
C CYS A 18 12.58 -4.41 -9.77
N PRO A 19 12.30 -3.09 -9.81
CA PRO A 19 11.59 -2.40 -8.74
C PRO A 19 10.17 -2.96 -8.50
N VAL A 20 9.49 -3.40 -9.55
CA VAL A 20 8.15 -3.99 -9.43
C VAL A 20 8.23 -5.31 -8.66
N ALA A 21 9.15 -6.22 -9.03
CA ALA A 21 9.32 -7.49 -8.33
C ALA A 21 9.67 -7.29 -6.86
N ARG A 22 10.60 -6.38 -6.55
CA ARG A 22 10.94 -6.06 -5.16
C ARG A 22 9.75 -5.51 -4.37
N THR A 23 8.93 -4.66 -4.97
CA THR A 23 7.71 -4.16 -4.32
C THR A 23 6.74 -5.30 -4.04
N LEU A 24 6.52 -6.21 -5.00
CA LEU A 24 5.64 -7.37 -4.81
C LEU A 24 6.18 -8.35 -3.77
N ASP A 25 7.49 -8.53 -3.69
CA ASP A 25 8.10 -9.33 -2.62
C ASP A 25 7.82 -8.75 -1.22
N LEU A 26 7.72 -7.42 -1.11
CA LEU A 26 7.43 -6.74 0.15
C LEU A 26 5.94 -6.72 0.52
N VAL A 27 5.06 -6.43 -0.43
CA VAL A 27 3.64 -6.12 -0.17
C VAL A 27 2.67 -6.80 -1.16
N GLY A 28 3.14 -7.72 -1.99
CA GLY A 28 2.35 -8.29 -3.08
C GLY A 28 1.36 -9.38 -2.67
N ASP A 29 1.35 -9.82 -1.43
CA ASP A 29 0.37 -10.78 -0.95
C ASP A 29 -1.01 -10.09 -0.75
N ARG A 30 -2.06 -10.90 -0.79
CA ARG A 30 -3.45 -10.42 -0.71
C ARG A 30 -3.73 -9.49 0.49
N TRP A 31 -3.14 -9.79 1.63
CA TRP A 31 -3.51 -9.13 2.88
C TRP A 31 -2.71 -7.86 3.16
N SER A 32 -1.46 -7.79 2.71
CA SER A 32 -0.58 -6.65 3.01
C SER A 32 -1.14 -5.33 2.50
N LEU A 33 -1.58 -5.25 1.25
CA LEU A 33 -2.19 -4.03 0.71
C LEU A 33 -3.53 -3.69 1.37
N LEU A 34 -4.32 -4.68 1.80
CA LEU A 34 -5.56 -4.43 2.54
C LEU A 34 -5.28 -3.84 3.93
N ILE A 35 -4.27 -4.35 4.64
CA ILE A 35 -3.82 -3.81 5.93
C ILE A 35 -3.31 -2.37 5.75
N ILE A 36 -2.51 -2.11 4.74
CA ILE A 36 -1.98 -0.78 4.44
C ILE A 36 -3.12 0.19 4.11
N ARG A 37 -4.09 -0.22 3.29
CA ARG A 37 -5.31 0.55 3.02
C ARG A 37 -6.03 0.93 4.31
N ASP A 38 -6.24 -0.02 5.21
CA ASP A 38 -6.97 0.22 6.46
C ASP A 38 -6.17 1.12 7.41
N ALA A 39 -4.83 0.99 7.44
CA ALA A 39 -3.98 1.92 8.18
C ALA A 39 -4.06 3.36 7.65
N MET A 40 -4.19 3.54 6.34
CA MET A 40 -4.44 4.84 5.71
C MET A 40 -5.81 5.41 6.07
N ASP A 41 -6.80 4.54 6.26
CA ASP A 41 -8.17 4.90 6.64
C ASP A 41 -8.41 4.87 8.17
N GLY A 42 -7.37 5.00 8.95
CA GLY A 42 -7.46 5.25 10.39
C GLY A 42 -7.42 4.02 11.31
N ALA A 43 -7.28 2.80 10.79
CA ALA A 43 -7.05 1.63 11.64
C ALA A 43 -5.71 1.76 12.37
N ARG A 44 -5.67 1.42 13.65
CA ARG A 44 -4.49 1.52 14.52
C ARG A 44 -4.26 0.27 15.36
N ALA A 45 -5.29 -0.22 16.03
CA ALA A 45 -5.20 -1.40 16.90
C ALA A 45 -5.34 -2.70 16.10
N PHE A 46 -4.81 -3.80 16.63
CA PHE A 46 -4.97 -5.14 16.05
C PHE A 46 -6.44 -5.46 15.74
N THR A 47 -7.33 -5.12 16.68
CA THR A 47 -8.77 -5.35 16.52
C THR A 47 -9.41 -4.55 15.40
N ASP A 48 -8.91 -3.34 15.09
CA ASP A 48 -9.40 -2.54 13.97
C ASP A 48 -9.14 -3.27 12.65
N PHE A 49 -7.91 -3.74 12.45
CA PHE A 49 -7.52 -4.49 11.25
C PHE A 49 -8.29 -5.80 11.11
N GLN A 50 -8.44 -6.54 12.21
CA GLN A 50 -9.16 -7.81 12.21
C GLN A 50 -10.64 -7.61 11.85
N HIS A 51 -11.28 -6.59 12.44
CA HIS A 51 -12.68 -6.28 12.16
C HIS A 51 -12.90 -5.85 10.70
N ARG A 52 -12.03 -4.99 10.18
CA ARG A 52 -12.16 -4.45 8.81
C ARG A 52 -11.85 -5.46 7.72
N THR A 53 -10.84 -6.29 7.90
CA THR A 53 -10.39 -7.26 6.89
C THR A 53 -11.10 -8.60 6.98
N GLY A 54 -11.60 -8.98 8.16
CA GLY A 54 -12.12 -10.34 8.41
C GLY A 54 -11.04 -11.43 8.39
N ILE A 55 -9.76 -11.06 8.37
CA ILE A 55 -8.63 -11.98 8.30
C ILE A 55 -8.50 -12.80 9.58
N ALA A 56 -8.09 -14.07 9.46
CA ALA A 56 -7.81 -14.92 10.61
C ALA A 56 -6.70 -14.33 11.48
N ARG A 57 -6.85 -14.44 12.80
CA ARG A 57 -5.97 -13.83 13.80
C ARG A 57 -4.48 -14.18 13.61
N ASN A 58 -4.18 -15.44 13.34
CA ASN A 58 -2.81 -15.91 13.13
C ASN A 58 -2.19 -15.32 11.85
N ILE A 59 -2.97 -15.17 10.79
CA ILE A 59 -2.51 -14.57 9.52
C ILE A 59 -2.28 -13.07 9.73
N LEU A 60 -3.18 -12.38 10.40
CA LEU A 60 -3.01 -10.95 10.68
C LEU A 60 -1.77 -10.69 11.54
N THR A 61 -1.55 -11.49 12.58
CA THR A 61 -0.34 -11.43 13.43
C THR A 61 0.93 -11.56 12.58
N ASP A 62 0.98 -12.54 11.68
CA ASP A 62 2.12 -12.76 10.80
C ASP A 62 2.33 -11.60 9.81
N ARG A 63 1.27 -11.10 9.20
CA ARG A 63 1.36 -9.99 8.24
C ARG A 63 1.77 -8.68 8.90
N LEU A 64 1.23 -8.34 10.05
CA LEU A 64 1.65 -7.15 10.79
C LEU A 64 3.13 -7.23 11.20
N ARG A 65 3.59 -8.40 11.67
CA ARG A 65 5.00 -8.64 11.99
C ARG A 65 5.89 -8.42 10.77
N ARG A 66 5.54 -9.00 9.62
CA ARG A 66 6.31 -8.85 8.37
C ARG A 66 6.35 -7.39 7.89
N LEU A 67 5.23 -6.68 7.95
CA LEU A 67 5.18 -5.28 7.55
C LEU A 67 6.04 -4.39 8.46
N ILE A 68 6.14 -4.72 9.74
CA ILE A 68 7.06 -4.04 10.67
C ILE A 68 8.51 -4.36 10.33
N GLU A 69 8.85 -5.63 10.16
CA GLU A 69 10.21 -6.06 9.78
C GLU A 69 10.69 -5.42 8.48
N ARG A 70 9.78 -5.21 7.53
CA ARG A 70 10.03 -4.59 6.23
C ARG A 70 10.01 -3.05 6.26
N GLY A 71 9.76 -2.44 7.42
CA GLY A 71 9.75 -0.99 7.56
C GLY A 71 8.56 -0.28 6.92
N ILE A 72 7.45 -0.98 6.71
CA ILE A 72 6.19 -0.43 6.17
C ILE A 72 5.29 0.09 7.30
N LEU A 73 5.23 -0.65 8.39
CA LEU A 73 4.57 -0.27 9.63
C LEU A 73 5.58 -0.15 10.77
N GLU A 74 5.21 0.57 11.80
CA GLU A 74 5.89 0.58 13.09
C GLU A 74 4.88 0.45 14.22
N ARG A 75 5.35 -0.07 15.36
CA ARG A 75 4.56 -0.11 16.59
C ARG A 75 4.73 1.19 17.35
N GLN A 76 3.61 1.71 17.84
CA GLN A 76 3.59 2.81 18.79
C GLN A 76 2.73 2.43 19.99
N THR A 77 3.17 2.82 21.18
CA THR A 77 2.33 2.68 22.36
C THR A 77 1.17 3.65 22.26
N ALA A 78 -0.06 3.16 22.41
CA ALA A 78 -1.25 4.00 22.43
C ALA A 78 -1.17 5.02 23.58
N PRO A 79 -1.86 6.18 23.49
CA PRO A 79 -1.86 7.20 24.54
C PRO A 79 -2.26 6.68 25.92
N THR A 80 -3.05 5.61 25.99
CA THR A 80 -3.45 4.93 27.24
C THR A 80 -2.35 4.08 27.88
N GLY A 81 -1.19 3.90 27.20
CA GLY A 81 -0.04 3.14 27.69
C GLY A 81 -0.19 1.61 27.69
N ARG A 82 -1.36 1.07 27.37
CA ARG A 82 -1.66 -0.38 27.47
C ARG A 82 -1.80 -1.11 26.15
N ARG A 83 -2.02 -0.40 25.04
CA ARG A 83 -2.24 -0.99 23.71
C ARG A 83 -1.14 -0.58 22.77
N GLN A 84 -0.78 -1.51 21.88
CA GLN A 84 0.09 -1.21 20.76
C GLN A 84 -0.75 -0.79 19.57
N ASN A 85 -0.38 0.32 18.97
CA ASN A 85 -0.90 0.77 17.69
C ASN A 85 0.09 0.44 16.58
N TYR A 86 -0.43 0.21 15.40
CA TYR A 86 0.34 0.02 14.17
C TYR A 86 0.14 1.24 13.29
N VAL A 87 1.22 1.91 12.94
CA VAL A 87 1.16 3.13 12.13
C VAL A 87 2.08 3.01 10.92
N LEU A 88 1.72 3.70 9.85
CA LEU A 88 2.53 3.73 8.63
C LEU A 88 3.83 4.51 8.88
N THR A 89 4.93 3.93 8.41
CA THR A 89 6.20 4.65 8.23
C THR A 89 6.11 5.57 7.01
N ASP A 90 7.13 6.39 6.76
CA ASP A 90 7.19 7.19 5.53
C ASP A 90 7.14 6.29 4.28
N ALA A 91 7.85 5.16 4.28
CA ALA A 91 7.78 4.19 3.18
C ALA A 91 6.37 3.59 3.02
N GLY A 92 5.68 3.31 4.13
CA GLY A 92 4.29 2.84 4.10
C GLY A 92 3.35 3.91 3.55
N ARG A 93 3.53 5.17 3.91
CA ARG A 93 2.74 6.31 3.39
C ARG A 93 2.96 6.52 1.89
N ASP A 94 4.18 6.31 1.40
CA ASP A 94 4.51 6.41 -0.03
C ASP A 94 3.75 5.39 -0.90
N LEU A 95 3.21 4.31 -0.31
CA LEU A 95 2.33 3.37 -1.01
C LEU A 95 0.93 3.93 -1.30
N PHE A 96 0.63 5.15 -0.89
CA PHE A 96 -0.69 5.76 -1.16
C PHE A 96 -1.02 5.78 -2.65
N ALA A 97 -0.09 6.18 -3.51
CA ALA A 97 -0.30 6.18 -4.95
C ALA A 97 -0.57 4.77 -5.51
N VAL A 98 0.06 3.74 -4.95
CA VAL A 98 -0.20 2.34 -5.32
C VAL A 98 -1.63 1.94 -4.93
N ILE A 99 -2.09 2.32 -3.75
CA ILE A 99 -3.46 2.07 -3.30
C ILE A 99 -4.47 2.80 -4.18
N VAL A 100 -4.23 4.07 -4.52
CA VAL A 100 -5.10 4.84 -5.43
C VAL A 100 -5.18 4.19 -6.80
N ALA A 101 -4.04 3.83 -7.40
CA ALA A 101 -4.00 3.16 -8.70
C ALA A 101 -4.73 1.81 -8.70
N THR A 102 -4.52 1.01 -7.65
CA THR A 102 -5.18 -0.28 -7.47
C THR A 102 -6.69 -0.12 -7.32
N ARG A 103 -7.14 0.86 -6.53
CA ARG A 103 -8.55 1.19 -6.35
C ARG A 103 -9.20 1.58 -7.66
N GLN A 104 -8.62 2.53 -8.38
CA GLN A 104 -9.17 3.04 -9.64
C GLN A 104 -9.21 1.97 -10.73
N TRP A 105 -8.21 1.09 -10.77
CA TRP A 105 -8.23 -0.07 -11.65
C TRP A 105 -9.41 -1.01 -11.30
N GLY A 106 -9.58 -1.31 -10.01
CA GLY A 106 -10.69 -2.14 -9.52
C GLY A 106 -12.05 -1.54 -9.83
N GLU A 107 -12.24 -0.24 -9.61
CA GLU A 107 -13.48 0.48 -9.94
C GLU A 107 -13.87 0.33 -11.42
N ARG A 108 -12.89 0.37 -12.33
CA ARG A 108 -13.14 0.23 -13.76
C ARG A 108 -13.35 -1.20 -14.25
N HIS A 109 -12.74 -2.20 -13.60
CA HIS A 109 -12.63 -3.55 -14.17
C HIS A 109 -13.19 -4.67 -13.30
N ALA A 110 -13.45 -4.42 -12.02
CA ALA A 110 -13.86 -5.46 -11.06
C ALA A 110 -15.29 -5.31 -10.53
N PHE A 111 -16.06 -4.34 -11.05
CA PHE A 111 -17.46 -4.12 -10.70
C PHE A 111 -18.33 -4.21 -11.93
N ALA A 112 -19.54 -4.76 -11.76
CA ALA A 112 -20.55 -4.74 -12.80
C ALA A 112 -21.12 -3.29 -12.97
N PRO A 113 -21.67 -2.96 -14.15
CA PRO A 113 -22.34 -1.67 -14.35
C PRO A 113 -23.41 -1.43 -13.25
N ALA A 114 -23.38 -0.24 -12.65
CA ALA A 114 -24.26 0.17 -11.55
C ALA A 114 -24.10 -0.60 -10.22
N GLU A 115 -23.13 -1.47 -10.10
CA GLU A 115 -22.75 -2.06 -8.82
C GLU A 115 -22.12 -1.01 -7.91
N THR A 116 -22.60 -0.93 -6.66
CA THR A 116 -22.10 0.06 -5.71
C THR A 116 -20.75 -0.33 -5.12
N HIS A 117 -19.86 0.63 -4.95
CA HIS A 117 -18.55 0.45 -4.30
C HIS A 117 -18.18 1.67 -3.45
N SER A 118 -17.18 1.52 -2.60
CA SER A 118 -16.62 2.64 -1.83
C SER A 118 -15.85 3.58 -2.74
N VAL A 119 -15.92 4.88 -2.46
CA VAL A 119 -15.23 5.93 -3.22
C VAL A 119 -14.22 6.62 -2.32
N LEU A 120 -13.01 6.81 -2.81
CA LEU A 120 -12.01 7.61 -2.13
C LEU A 120 -12.20 9.08 -2.47
N VAL A 121 -12.37 9.90 -1.45
CA VAL A 121 -12.61 11.33 -1.57
C VAL A 121 -11.52 12.12 -0.85
N ASP A 122 -11.34 13.37 -1.26
CA ASP A 122 -10.51 14.33 -0.55
C ASP A 122 -11.18 14.87 0.72
N GLU A 123 -10.52 15.79 1.41
CA GLU A 123 -11.05 16.41 2.64
C GLU A 123 -12.33 17.23 2.43
N SER A 124 -12.64 17.61 1.18
CA SER A 124 -13.88 18.29 0.78
C SER A 124 -15.00 17.32 0.38
N GLY A 125 -14.75 16.01 0.44
CA GLY A 125 -15.71 14.99 0.04
C GLY A 125 -15.80 14.77 -1.48
N VAL A 126 -14.82 15.28 -2.25
CA VAL A 126 -14.80 15.17 -3.71
C VAL A 126 -13.98 13.93 -4.11
N PRO A 127 -14.49 13.06 -5.02
CA PRO A 127 -13.73 11.94 -5.54
C PRO A 127 -12.42 12.38 -6.18
N LEU A 128 -11.35 11.62 -5.93
CA LEU A 128 -10.04 11.91 -6.53
C LEU A 128 -10.12 11.76 -8.06
N PRO A 129 -9.47 12.67 -8.82
CA PRO A 129 -9.34 12.52 -10.26
C PRO A 129 -8.54 11.25 -10.60
N GLU A 130 -8.69 10.77 -11.84
CA GLU A 130 -7.94 9.61 -12.31
C GLU A 130 -6.43 9.83 -12.22
N LEU A 131 -5.74 8.92 -11.54
CA LEU A 131 -4.29 8.92 -11.46
C LEU A 131 -3.72 8.50 -12.82
N ARG A 132 -3.01 9.41 -13.50
CA ARG A 132 -2.36 9.16 -14.79
C ARG A 132 -0.87 9.45 -14.70
N PRO A 133 0.00 8.51 -15.09
CA PRO A 133 1.43 8.79 -15.25
C PRO A 133 1.67 9.87 -16.30
N THR A 134 2.65 10.70 -16.05
CA THR A 134 3.08 11.76 -17.00
C THR A 134 4.58 11.72 -17.21
N ASP A 135 5.04 12.24 -18.35
CA ASP A 135 6.45 12.49 -18.59
C ASP A 135 6.94 13.75 -17.82
N ALA A 136 8.22 14.07 -17.97
CA ALA A 136 8.83 15.23 -17.32
C ALA A 136 8.23 16.58 -17.73
N GLN A 137 7.49 16.65 -18.83
CA GLN A 137 6.77 17.83 -19.31
C GLN A 137 5.29 17.83 -18.93
N GLY A 138 4.86 16.85 -18.13
CA GLY A 138 3.47 16.73 -17.69
C GLY A 138 2.52 16.13 -18.73
N ARG A 139 3.02 15.57 -19.84
CA ARG A 139 2.20 14.93 -20.87
C ARG A 139 1.87 13.50 -20.44
N PRO A 140 0.62 13.04 -20.60
CA PRO A 140 0.25 11.66 -20.26
C PRO A 140 1.11 10.64 -21.02
N VAL A 141 1.50 9.58 -20.35
CA VAL A 141 2.22 8.44 -20.91
C VAL A 141 1.44 7.15 -20.64
N ASP A 142 1.67 6.15 -21.48
CA ASP A 142 1.04 4.83 -21.38
C ASP A 142 2.06 3.71 -21.72
N VAL A 143 1.55 2.49 -21.83
CA VAL A 143 2.38 1.31 -22.13
C VAL A 143 3.05 1.39 -23.50
N ASP A 144 2.45 2.08 -24.47
CA ASP A 144 2.98 2.19 -25.84
C ASP A 144 4.02 3.32 -25.98
N THR A 145 4.05 4.25 -25.01
CA THR A 145 4.94 5.44 -25.03
C THR A 145 6.06 5.37 -23.99
N THR A 146 6.19 4.24 -23.30
CA THR A 146 7.22 4.03 -22.27
C THR A 146 8.02 2.76 -22.52
N SER A 147 9.22 2.71 -21.98
CA SER A 147 10.06 1.50 -21.99
C SER A 147 10.94 1.43 -20.76
N VAL A 148 11.38 0.22 -20.40
CA VAL A 148 12.31 0.01 -19.30
C VAL A 148 13.74 0.10 -19.81
N LEU A 149 14.52 1.00 -19.22
CA LEU A 149 15.97 1.05 -19.43
C LEU A 149 16.63 0.11 -18.44
N HIS A 150 17.29 -0.92 -18.95
CA HIS A 150 18.10 -1.82 -18.14
C HIS A 150 19.53 -1.27 -18.05
N GLU A 151 19.95 -0.91 -16.83
CA GLU A 151 21.35 -0.59 -16.58
C GLU A 151 22.19 -1.87 -16.72
N ARG A 152 23.30 -1.78 -17.46
CA ARG A 152 24.23 -2.90 -17.67
C ARG A 152 25.27 -2.94 -16.55
#